data_ef042ad00ed9cae4c065fc0190df46ff
#
_entry.id   ef042ad00ed9cae4c065fc0190df46ff
#
_cell.length_a   1.000
_cell.length_b   1.000
_cell.length_c   1.000
_cell.angle_alpha   90.00
_cell.angle_beta   90.00
_cell.angle_gamma   90.00
#
_symmetry.space_group_name_H-M   'P 1'
#
loop_
_entity.id
_entity.type
_entity.pdbx_description
1 polymer ?
#
loop_
_entity_poly.entity_id
_entity_poly.type
_entity_poly.pdbx_seq_one_letter_code
_entity_poly.pdbx_strand_id
1 'polypeptide(L)'
;FHQVFVGLGYKVFNNLSVGANFSYLYGDITHQSMTAIGATDTRSIKLDKFSISDYKLDFGLQYTYKLNKKNTINVGAVYTLGHTLHGDAYKYHQTGTESNGSIYVQSQTGDTIPNPFKMPHTFGAGLTYVYDNRLTIGVDYTLQKWNTADLTWSKFNKESVEMNNRTKIAFGAEFVPSYISHNYLKRIRYRMGAYYSTPYNKVSYTDPDTGATSFQDGAREYGVSVGFGLPMFQSKSMLNISGQYIKVSPKFKGLMEENYLRINIGLTFNERWFMKWKVD
;
A
#
# COMPACT_ATOMS: atom_id res chain seq x y z
N PHE A 1 12.00 1.45 -0.05
CA PHE A 1 12.08 0.63 -1.27
C PHE A 1 11.62 1.43 -2.47
N HIS A 2 12.22 1.15 -3.62
CA HIS A 2 11.88 1.75 -4.91
C HIS A 2 11.30 0.69 -5.83
N GLN A 3 10.42 1.12 -6.74
CA GLN A 3 9.83 0.26 -7.76
C GLN A 3 9.89 0.98 -9.11
N VAL A 4 10.46 0.32 -10.09
CA VAL A 4 10.38 0.72 -11.50
C VAL A 4 9.54 -0.32 -12.22
N PHE A 5 8.63 0.10 -13.07
CA PHE A 5 7.73 -0.82 -13.75
C PHE A 5 7.50 -0.45 -15.21
N VAL A 6 7.20 -1.47 -16.00
CA VAL A 6 6.71 -1.36 -17.38
C VAL A 6 5.45 -2.22 -17.50
N GLY A 7 4.43 -1.68 -18.15
CA GLY A 7 3.16 -2.36 -18.35
C GLY A 7 2.77 -2.42 -19.81
N LEU A 8 2.17 -3.53 -20.18
CA LEU A 8 1.59 -3.76 -21.49
C LEU A 8 0.11 -4.12 -21.34
N GLY A 9 -0.71 -3.50 -22.17
CA GLY A 9 -2.14 -3.81 -22.25
C GLY A 9 -2.55 -4.12 -23.68
N TYR A 10 -3.33 -5.16 -23.85
CA TYR A 10 -3.83 -5.58 -25.15
C TYR A 10 -5.35 -5.80 -25.11
N LYS A 11 -6.03 -5.25 -26.11
CA LYS A 11 -7.46 -5.44 -26.29
C LYS A 11 -7.68 -6.68 -27.14
N VAL A 12 -8.04 -7.79 -26.50
CA VAL A 12 -8.24 -9.10 -27.17
C VAL A 12 -9.53 -9.08 -28.00
N PHE A 13 -10.61 -8.56 -27.41
CA PHE A 13 -11.90 -8.37 -28.08
C PHE A 13 -12.42 -6.97 -27.81
N ASN A 14 -13.50 -6.58 -28.48
CA ASN A 14 -14.09 -5.25 -28.29
C ASN A 14 -14.42 -4.91 -26.83
N ASN A 15 -14.69 -5.92 -26.03
CA ASN A 15 -15.11 -5.79 -24.64
C ASN A 15 -14.11 -6.34 -23.63
N LEU A 16 -13.08 -7.08 -24.07
CA LEU A 16 -12.11 -7.76 -23.21
C LEU A 16 -10.71 -7.22 -23.45
N SER A 17 -10.07 -6.79 -22.39
CA SER A 17 -8.67 -6.36 -22.35
C SER A 17 -7.90 -7.18 -21.33
N VAL A 18 -6.66 -7.51 -21.65
CA VAL A 18 -5.70 -8.16 -20.77
C VAL A 18 -4.48 -7.27 -20.60
N GLY A 19 -3.82 -7.35 -19.47
CA GLY A 19 -2.61 -6.59 -19.21
C GLY A 19 -1.65 -7.35 -18.31
N ALA A 20 -0.39 -6.98 -18.42
CA ALA A 20 0.66 -7.46 -17.54
C ALA A 20 1.60 -6.33 -17.20
N ASN A 21 2.01 -6.24 -15.92
CA ASN A 21 3.05 -5.34 -15.45
C ASN A 21 4.22 -6.15 -14.94
N PHE A 22 5.40 -5.82 -15.42
CA PHE A 22 6.67 -6.24 -14.88
C PHE A 22 7.24 -5.08 -14.05
N SER A 23 7.59 -5.34 -12.81
CA SER A 23 8.20 -4.35 -11.92
C SER A 23 9.50 -4.91 -11.35
N TYR A 24 10.47 -4.03 -11.14
CA TYR A 24 11.69 -4.30 -10.40
C TYR A 24 11.66 -3.55 -9.08
N LEU A 25 11.79 -4.29 -7.98
CA LEU A 25 11.78 -3.79 -6.61
C LEU A 25 13.21 -3.78 -6.09
N TYR A 26 13.66 -2.67 -5.52
CA TYR A 26 14.99 -2.59 -4.92
C TYR A 26 15.05 -1.57 -3.79
N GLY A 27 16.00 -1.76 -2.90
CA GLY A 27 16.28 -0.83 -1.82
C GLY A 27 16.61 -1.51 -0.51
N ASP A 28 16.98 -0.67 0.44
CA ASP A 28 17.38 -1.05 1.78
C ASP A 28 16.47 -0.40 2.83
N ILE A 29 16.21 -1.12 3.91
CA ILE A 29 15.64 -0.57 5.14
C ILE A 29 16.61 -0.88 6.27
N THR A 30 16.97 0.12 7.05
CA THR A 30 17.81 -0.03 8.23
C THR A 30 17.01 0.40 9.45
N HIS A 31 16.89 -0.48 10.42
CA HIS A 31 16.33 -0.20 11.72
C HIS A 31 17.44 -0.31 12.78
N GLN A 32 17.66 0.78 13.51
CA GLN A 32 18.67 0.82 14.56
C GLN A 32 18.01 1.17 15.90
N SER A 33 18.30 0.39 16.92
CA SER A 33 17.95 0.71 18.30
C SER A 33 19.21 0.77 19.15
N MET A 34 19.29 1.79 19.99
CA MET A 34 20.40 1.99 20.92
C MET A 34 19.87 2.06 22.35
N THR A 35 20.50 1.30 23.24
CA THR A 35 20.12 1.21 24.64
C THR A 35 21.37 1.45 25.51
N ALA A 36 21.25 2.35 26.50
CA ALA A 36 22.29 2.54 27.51
C ALA A 36 22.32 1.31 28.46
N ILE A 37 23.49 0.82 28.78
CA ILE A 37 23.66 -0.28 29.74
C ILE A 37 24.10 0.31 31.09
N GLY A 38 23.16 0.34 32.04
CA GLY A 38 23.40 0.86 33.35
C GLY A 38 23.67 2.38 33.38
N ALA A 39 24.40 2.85 34.41
CA ALA A 39 24.83 4.26 34.55
C ALA A 39 26.20 4.50 33.89
N THR A 40 26.58 3.71 32.92
CA THR A 40 27.87 3.79 32.23
C THR A 40 27.73 4.38 30.84
N ASP A 41 28.84 4.80 30.21
CA ASP A 41 28.89 5.23 28.82
C ASP A 41 28.78 4.07 27.84
N THR A 42 28.50 2.85 28.30
CA THR A 42 28.34 1.68 27.47
C THR A 42 26.99 1.69 26.77
N ARG A 43 27.01 1.48 25.46
CA ARG A 43 25.83 1.41 24.60
C ARG A 43 25.72 0.02 23.95
N SER A 44 24.52 -0.51 23.96
CA SER A 44 24.14 -1.68 23.17
C SER A 44 23.37 -1.20 21.94
N ILE A 45 23.87 -1.54 20.77
CA ILE A 45 23.29 -1.15 19.48
C ILE A 45 22.83 -2.44 18.77
N LYS A 46 21.53 -2.48 18.45
CA LYS A 46 20.96 -3.49 17.55
C LYS A 46 20.69 -2.83 16.22
N LEU A 47 21.19 -3.39 15.16
CA LEU A 47 21.01 -2.91 13.79
C LEU A 47 20.49 -4.03 12.93
N ASP A 48 19.28 -3.86 12.42
CA ASP A 48 18.64 -4.75 11.46
C ASP A 48 18.62 -4.04 10.09
N LYS A 49 19.32 -4.58 9.12
CA LYS A 49 19.34 -4.07 7.74
C LYS A 49 18.72 -5.08 6.81
N PHE A 50 17.76 -4.64 5.99
CA PHE A 50 17.08 -5.45 4.98
C PHE A 50 17.38 -4.87 3.61
N SER A 51 17.94 -5.69 2.73
CA SER A 51 18.21 -5.35 1.34
C SER A 51 17.37 -6.25 0.45
N ILE A 52 16.64 -5.67 -0.50
CA ILE A 52 15.78 -6.39 -1.45
C ILE A 52 16.14 -5.95 -2.86
N SER A 53 16.22 -6.90 -3.77
CA SER A 53 16.44 -6.70 -5.20
C SER A 53 15.76 -7.82 -5.96
N ASP A 54 14.50 -7.58 -6.41
CA ASP A 54 13.70 -8.63 -7.04
C ASP A 54 12.64 -8.05 -8.00
N TYR A 55 11.99 -8.95 -8.72
CA TYR A 55 10.90 -8.61 -9.64
C TYR A 55 9.52 -8.76 -8.97
N LYS A 56 8.52 -8.14 -9.57
CA LYS A 56 7.10 -8.33 -9.27
C LYS A 56 6.31 -8.41 -10.55
N LEU A 57 5.44 -9.41 -10.66
CA LEU A 57 4.57 -9.65 -11.80
C LEU A 57 3.11 -9.46 -11.40
N ASP A 58 2.43 -8.57 -12.11
CA ASP A 58 1.00 -8.35 -11.99
C ASP A 58 0.31 -8.66 -13.32
N PHE A 59 -0.79 -9.39 -13.27
CA PHE A 59 -1.64 -9.70 -14.41
C PHE A 59 -3.02 -9.09 -14.20
N GLY A 60 -3.60 -8.53 -15.25
CA GLY A 60 -4.90 -7.89 -15.21
C GLY A 60 -5.81 -8.35 -16.32
N LEU A 61 -7.09 -8.43 -16.01
CA LEU A 61 -8.16 -8.73 -16.97
C LEU A 61 -9.28 -7.70 -16.74
N GLN A 62 -9.80 -7.13 -17.81
CA GLN A 62 -10.92 -6.20 -17.74
C GLN A 62 -11.94 -6.53 -18.81
N TYR A 63 -13.19 -6.65 -18.41
CA TYR A 63 -14.33 -6.81 -19.28
C TYR A 63 -15.27 -5.61 -19.17
N THR A 64 -15.59 -4.99 -20.29
CA THR A 64 -16.47 -3.82 -20.38
C THR A 64 -17.79 -4.20 -21.03
N TYR A 65 -18.89 -4.10 -20.30
CA TYR A 65 -20.23 -4.35 -20.78
C TYR A 65 -21.03 -3.06 -20.92
N LYS A 66 -21.38 -2.69 -22.14
CA LYS A 66 -22.23 -1.53 -22.45
C LYS A 66 -23.69 -1.97 -22.48
N LEU A 67 -24.44 -1.60 -21.42
CA LEU A 67 -25.89 -1.87 -21.39
C LEU A 67 -26.63 -1.02 -22.43
N ASN A 68 -26.23 0.26 -22.54
CA ASN A 68 -26.74 1.20 -23.52
C ASN A 68 -25.75 2.38 -23.70
N LYS A 69 -26.11 3.40 -24.46
CA LYS A 69 -25.25 4.58 -24.73
C LYS A 69 -24.82 5.34 -23.47
N LYS A 70 -25.55 5.22 -22.36
CA LYS A 70 -25.28 5.94 -21.10
C LYS A 70 -24.78 5.06 -19.99
N ASN A 71 -25.04 3.76 -20.01
CA ASN A 71 -24.75 2.83 -18.92
C ASN A 71 -23.66 1.85 -19.33
N THR A 72 -22.58 1.83 -18.58
CA THR A 72 -21.46 0.91 -18.78
C THR A 72 -21.10 0.25 -17.47
N ILE A 73 -20.86 -1.06 -17.49
CA ILE A 73 -20.34 -1.85 -16.39
C ILE A 73 -18.94 -2.32 -16.78
N ASN A 74 -17.98 -2.11 -15.92
CA ASN A 74 -16.65 -2.68 -16.05
C ASN A 74 -16.42 -3.68 -14.91
N VAL A 75 -16.00 -4.87 -15.27
CA VAL A 75 -15.55 -5.92 -14.32
C VAL A 75 -14.06 -6.11 -14.53
N GLY A 76 -13.30 -6.07 -13.44
CA GLY A 76 -11.86 -6.26 -13.46
C GLY A 76 -11.42 -7.37 -12.53
N ALA A 77 -10.34 -8.06 -12.88
CA ALA A 77 -9.64 -8.97 -12.02
C ALA A 77 -8.14 -8.72 -12.13
N VAL A 78 -7.43 -8.81 -11.01
CA VAL A 78 -5.98 -8.67 -10.96
C VAL A 78 -5.37 -9.81 -10.16
N TYR A 79 -4.19 -10.24 -10.56
CA TYR A 79 -3.42 -11.27 -9.86
C TYR A 79 -1.97 -10.85 -9.79
N THR A 80 -1.42 -10.82 -8.57
CA THR A 80 0.02 -10.64 -8.32
C THR A 80 0.63 -11.98 -7.96
N LEU A 81 1.71 -12.35 -8.67
CA LEU A 81 2.46 -13.55 -8.41
C LEU A 81 3.23 -13.42 -7.09
N GLY A 82 2.91 -14.31 -6.14
CA GLY A 82 3.65 -14.42 -4.89
C GLY A 82 4.88 -15.33 -5.07
N HIS A 83 6.02 -14.90 -4.54
CA HIS A 83 7.26 -15.68 -4.54
C HIS A 83 8.19 -15.22 -3.41
N THR A 84 9.25 -15.99 -3.17
CA THR A 84 10.29 -15.59 -2.22
C THR A 84 11.14 -14.50 -2.82
N LEU A 85 11.27 -13.38 -2.11
CA LEU A 85 12.05 -12.23 -2.56
C LEU A 85 13.55 -12.49 -2.39
N HIS A 86 14.33 -12.19 -3.42
CA HIS A 86 15.78 -12.20 -3.36
C HIS A 86 16.25 -10.97 -2.58
N GLY A 87 17.11 -11.23 -1.60
CA GLY A 87 17.68 -10.21 -0.75
C GLY A 87 18.26 -10.80 0.52
N ASP A 88 18.88 -9.95 1.30
CA ASP A 88 19.53 -10.34 2.53
C ASP A 88 19.03 -9.52 3.71
N ALA A 89 18.91 -10.17 4.86
CA ALA A 89 18.73 -9.49 6.12
C ALA A 89 20.00 -9.65 6.96
N TYR A 90 20.52 -8.53 7.39
CA TYR A 90 21.69 -8.44 8.25
C TYR A 90 21.26 -8.01 9.65
N LYS A 91 21.64 -8.79 10.63
CA LYS A 91 21.41 -8.46 12.04
C LYS A 91 22.74 -8.29 12.74
N TYR A 92 22.99 -7.11 13.24
CA TYR A 92 24.18 -6.79 14.00
C TYR A 92 23.82 -6.42 15.44
N HIS A 93 24.57 -7.00 16.36
CA HIS A 93 24.58 -6.59 17.75
C HIS A 93 25.97 -6.01 18.07
N GLN A 94 26.03 -4.76 18.45
CA GLN A 94 27.26 -4.07 18.79
C GLN A 94 27.19 -3.58 20.23
N THR A 95 28.30 -3.69 20.95
CA THR A 95 28.52 -3.01 22.21
C THR A 95 29.70 -2.07 22.06
N GLY A 96 29.56 -0.87 22.58
CA GLY A 96 30.58 0.15 22.47
C GLY A 96 30.48 1.18 23.60
N THR A 97 31.50 2.01 23.70
CA THR A 97 31.53 3.13 24.66
C THR A 97 31.30 4.43 23.93
N GLU A 98 30.40 5.25 24.44
CA GLU A 98 30.17 6.61 23.92
C GLU A 98 31.20 7.53 24.54
N SER A 99 31.94 8.27 23.71
CA SER A 99 32.86 9.31 24.13
C SER A 99 32.81 10.45 23.13
N ASN A 100 32.64 11.68 23.62
CA ASN A 100 32.57 12.91 22.83
C ASN A 100 31.55 12.85 21.67
N GLY A 101 30.38 12.21 21.90
CA GLY A 101 29.31 12.05 20.91
C GLY A 101 29.61 11.00 19.81
N SER A 102 30.71 10.26 19.95
CA SER A 102 31.06 9.16 19.05
C SER A 102 31.02 7.83 19.81
N ILE A 103 30.55 6.77 19.12
CA ILE A 103 30.50 5.42 19.69
C ILE A 103 31.69 4.63 19.18
N TYR A 104 32.52 4.16 20.09
CA TYR A 104 33.65 3.28 19.82
C TYR A 104 33.19 1.85 20.01
N VAL A 105 33.00 1.10 18.91
CA VAL A 105 32.55 -0.27 18.93
C VAL A 105 33.65 -1.18 19.52
N GLN A 106 33.32 -1.87 20.59
CA GLN A 106 34.23 -2.82 21.30
C GLN A 106 33.99 -4.26 20.86
N SER A 107 32.74 -4.62 20.61
CA SER A 107 32.37 -5.95 20.17
C SER A 107 31.23 -5.87 19.14
N GLN A 108 31.34 -6.72 18.13
CA GLN A 108 30.29 -6.86 17.11
C GLN A 108 30.06 -8.33 16.81
N THR A 109 28.80 -8.75 16.88
CA THR A 109 28.34 -10.03 16.37
C THR A 109 27.30 -9.77 15.31
N GLY A 110 27.30 -10.56 14.24
CA GLY A 110 26.34 -10.37 13.15
C GLY A 110 26.03 -11.66 12.43
N ASP A 111 24.79 -11.75 11.96
CA ASP A 111 24.29 -12.87 11.16
C ASP A 111 23.63 -12.36 9.90
N THR A 112 23.74 -13.13 8.83
CA THR A 112 23.09 -12.85 7.55
C THR A 112 22.09 -13.93 7.23
N ILE A 113 20.89 -13.51 6.87
CA ILE A 113 19.78 -14.40 6.53
C ILE A 113 19.43 -14.15 5.05
N PRO A 114 19.69 -15.12 4.18
CA PRO A 114 19.32 -14.99 2.77
C PRO A 114 17.82 -15.15 2.59
N ASN A 115 17.26 -14.39 1.67
CA ASN A 115 15.86 -14.45 1.24
C ASN A 115 14.85 -14.46 2.40
N PRO A 116 14.89 -13.44 3.30
CA PRO A 116 14.11 -13.45 4.55
C PRO A 116 12.63 -13.21 4.34
N PHE A 117 12.22 -12.72 3.17
CA PHE A 117 10.85 -12.31 2.88
C PHE A 117 10.23 -13.07 1.72
N LYS A 118 8.92 -13.25 1.80
CA LYS A 118 8.10 -13.82 0.74
C LYS A 118 6.95 -12.87 0.40
N MET A 119 6.78 -12.55 -0.87
CA MET A 119 5.63 -11.79 -1.36
C MET A 119 4.41 -12.72 -1.43
N PRO A 120 3.25 -12.33 -0.89
CA PRO A 120 2.06 -13.16 -0.94
C PRO A 120 1.41 -13.10 -2.32
N HIS A 121 0.77 -14.20 -2.72
CA HIS A 121 -0.16 -14.16 -3.83
C HIS A 121 -1.30 -13.20 -3.51
N THR A 122 -1.57 -12.26 -4.41
CA THR A 122 -2.63 -11.28 -4.26
C THR A 122 -3.65 -11.43 -5.36
N PHE A 123 -4.92 -11.51 -4.99
CA PHE A 123 -6.07 -11.57 -5.89
C PHE A 123 -6.92 -10.33 -5.67
N GLY A 124 -7.30 -9.67 -6.75
CA GLY A 124 -8.22 -8.55 -6.71
C GLY A 124 -9.37 -8.76 -7.70
N ALA A 125 -10.55 -8.31 -7.34
CA ALA A 125 -11.71 -8.26 -8.22
C ALA A 125 -12.43 -6.93 -8.00
N GLY A 126 -12.88 -6.29 -9.08
CA GLY A 126 -13.57 -5.01 -9.03
C GLY A 126 -14.74 -4.93 -9.98
N LEU A 127 -15.73 -4.17 -9.57
CA LEU A 127 -16.91 -3.83 -10.36
C LEU A 127 -17.06 -2.32 -10.38
N THR A 128 -17.19 -1.73 -11.57
CA THR A 128 -17.45 -0.29 -11.71
C THR A 128 -18.66 -0.08 -12.62
N TYR A 129 -19.60 0.70 -12.13
CA TYR A 129 -20.75 1.18 -12.90
C TYR A 129 -20.55 2.65 -13.29
N VAL A 130 -20.75 2.97 -14.55
CA VAL A 130 -20.65 4.34 -15.09
C VAL A 130 -21.97 4.73 -15.74
N TYR A 131 -22.52 5.84 -15.27
CA TYR A 131 -23.73 6.44 -15.84
C TYR A 131 -23.43 7.77 -16.49
N ASP A 132 -23.63 7.88 -17.80
CA ASP A 132 -23.52 9.09 -18.63
C ASP A 132 -22.20 9.85 -18.45
N ASN A 133 -21.13 9.14 -18.08
CA ASN A 133 -19.84 9.68 -17.62
C ASN A 133 -19.95 10.66 -16.43
N ARG A 134 -21.13 10.82 -15.84
CA ARG A 134 -21.42 11.78 -14.77
C ARG A 134 -21.37 11.14 -13.39
N LEU A 135 -21.76 9.89 -13.29
CA LEU A 135 -21.72 9.12 -12.05
C LEU A 135 -20.88 7.86 -12.29
N THR A 136 -19.88 7.66 -11.47
CA THR A 136 -19.09 6.44 -11.42
C THR A 136 -19.16 5.88 -10.01
N ILE A 137 -19.54 4.61 -9.87
CA ILE A 137 -19.57 3.89 -8.59
C ILE A 137 -18.73 2.64 -8.77
N GLY A 138 -17.85 2.35 -7.81
CA GLY A 138 -16.99 1.18 -7.84
C GLY A 138 -16.92 0.47 -6.50
N VAL A 139 -16.76 -0.84 -6.56
CA VAL A 139 -16.46 -1.71 -5.43
C VAL A 139 -15.30 -2.60 -5.79
N ASP A 140 -14.31 -2.68 -4.92
CA ASP A 140 -13.12 -3.51 -5.09
C ASP A 140 -12.94 -4.44 -3.90
N TYR A 141 -12.56 -5.67 -4.18
CA TYR A 141 -12.18 -6.69 -3.22
C TYR A 141 -10.75 -7.13 -3.48
N THR A 142 -9.92 -7.17 -2.45
CA THR A 142 -8.53 -7.63 -2.53
C THR A 142 -8.26 -8.67 -1.45
N LEU A 143 -7.69 -9.80 -1.84
CA LEU A 143 -7.24 -10.88 -0.95
C LEU A 143 -5.73 -11.07 -1.10
N GLN A 144 -4.99 -10.91 -0.02
CA GLN A 144 -3.55 -11.19 0.06
C GLN A 144 -3.33 -12.44 0.94
N LYS A 145 -2.71 -13.46 0.38
CA LYS A 145 -2.47 -14.75 1.07
C LYS A 145 -1.19 -14.73 1.91
N TRP A 146 -1.16 -13.92 2.97
CA TRP A 146 -0.01 -13.82 3.86
C TRP A 146 0.23 -15.07 4.71
N ASN A 147 -0.81 -15.87 4.97
CA ASN A 147 -0.64 -17.12 5.72
C ASN A 147 0.26 -18.16 5.01
N THR A 148 0.48 -17.99 3.70
CA THR A 148 1.42 -18.81 2.92
C THR A 148 2.81 -18.17 2.79
N ALA A 149 2.97 -16.95 3.29
CA ALA A 149 4.25 -16.25 3.30
C ALA A 149 5.05 -16.70 4.52
N ASP A 150 5.85 -17.75 4.34
CA ASP A 150 6.78 -18.20 5.37
C ASP A 150 7.89 -17.16 5.55
N LEU A 151 7.93 -16.52 6.71
CA LEU A 151 8.97 -15.55 7.04
C LEU A 151 10.15 -16.26 7.69
N THR A 152 11.19 -16.52 6.93
CA THR A 152 12.44 -17.14 7.43
C THR A 152 13.06 -16.29 8.55
N TRP A 153 12.84 -14.97 8.53
CA TRP A 153 13.22 -14.04 9.60
C TRP A 153 12.69 -14.43 10.98
N SER A 154 11.44 -14.90 11.07
CA SER A 154 10.83 -15.29 12.34
C SER A 154 11.48 -16.52 12.94
N LYS A 155 11.86 -17.49 12.09
CA LYS A 155 12.56 -18.71 12.51
C LYS A 155 13.92 -18.40 13.10
N PHE A 156 14.60 -17.40 12.55
CA PHE A 156 15.90 -16.95 13.05
C PHE A 156 15.84 -16.30 14.42
N ASN A 157 14.82 -15.47 14.66
CA ASN A 157 14.62 -14.81 15.95
C ASN A 157 14.04 -15.73 17.04
N LYS A 158 13.74 -17.00 16.71
CA LYS A 158 12.98 -17.93 17.57
C LYS A 158 11.62 -17.36 18.01
N GLU A 159 11.14 -16.33 17.33
CA GLU A 159 9.81 -15.77 17.52
C GLU A 159 8.90 -16.44 16.51
N SER A 160 7.85 -17.08 16.97
CA SER A 160 6.82 -17.56 16.07
C SER A 160 6.00 -16.36 15.59
N VAL A 161 6.16 -15.98 14.32
CA VAL A 161 5.32 -14.96 13.68
C VAL A 161 4.26 -15.69 12.87
N GLU A 162 3.03 -15.58 13.30
CA GLU A 162 1.89 -16.07 12.54
C GLU A 162 1.29 -14.93 11.72
N MET A 163 0.89 -15.24 10.49
CA MET A 163 0.25 -14.29 9.61
C MET A 163 -1.14 -14.75 9.17
N ASN A 164 -2.05 -13.79 9.08
CA ASN A 164 -3.39 -13.99 8.55
C ASN A 164 -3.48 -13.53 7.09
N ASN A 165 -4.41 -14.10 6.35
CA ASN A 165 -4.78 -13.52 5.07
C ASN A 165 -5.41 -12.14 5.27
N ARG A 166 -4.91 -11.16 4.51
CA ARG A 166 -5.49 -9.81 4.51
C ARG A 166 -6.58 -9.72 3.46
N THR A 167 -7.75 -9.28 3.89
CA THR A 167 -8.89 -8.95 3.02
C THR A 167 -9.13 -7.45 3.08
N LYS A 168 -9.27 -6.81 1.93
CA LYS A 168 -9.66 -5.41 1.83
C LYS A 168 -10.85 -5.27 0.91
N ILE A 169 -11.89 -4.57 1.37
CA ILE A 169 -13.05 -4.16 0.59
C ILE A 169 -13.02 -2.64 0.53
N ALA A 170 -13.14 -2.09 -0.68
CA ALA A 170 -13.19 -0.65 -0.90
C ALA A 170 -14.41 -0.28 -1.73
N PHE A 171 -15.03 0.83 -1.39
CA PHE A 171 -16.13 1.45 -2.13
C PHE A 171 -15.72 2.85 -2.53
N GLY A 172 -16.05 3.27 -3.76
CA GLY A 172 -15.81 4.61 -4.25
C GLY A 172 -16.93 5.12 -5.14
N ALA A 173 -17.18 6.42 -5.06
CA ALA A 173 -18.13 7.11 -5.95
C ALA A 173 -17.56 8.44 -6.41
N GLU A 174 -17.75 8.76 -7.68
CA GLU A 174 -17.46 10.06 -8.29
C GLU A 174 -18.73 10.59 -8.98
N PHE A 175 -19.07 11.83 -8.72
CA PHE A 175 -20.20 12.53 -9.37
C PHE A 175 -19.78 13.86 -9.95
N VAL A 176 -20.16 14.10 -11.21
CA VAL A 176 -19.96 15.38 -11.91
C VAL A 176 -21.31 15.85 -12.42
N PRO A 177 -21.89 16.91 -11.88
CA PRO A 177 -23.21 17.39 -12.28
C PRO A 177 -23.30 17.72 -13.79
N SER A 178 -22.27 18.37 -14.35
CA SER A 178 -22.22 18.69 -15.78
C SER A 178 -20.80 19.09 -16.20
N TYR A 179 -20.26 18.48 -17.23
CA TYR A 179 -18.95 18.84 -17.80
C TYR A 179 -18.94 20.14 -18.60
N ILE A 180 -20.11 20.56 -19.13
CA ILE A 180 -20.23 21.64 -20.13
C ILE A 180 -20.83 22.92 -19.52
N SER A 181 -21.23 22.88 -18.26
CA SER A 181 -21.89 24.02 -17.62
C SER A 181 -20.95 25.23 -17.49
N HIS A 182 -21.49 26.43 -17.71
CA HIS A 182 -20.80 27.66 -17.37
C HIS A 182 -20.61 27.86 -15.86
N ASN A 183 -21.47 27.23 -15.05
CA ASN A 183 -21.33 27.25 -13.60
C ASN A 183 -20.19 26.34 -13.19
N TYR A 184 -19.16 26.90 -12.53
CA TYR A 184 -17.95 26.20 -12.09
C TYR A 184 -18.27 25.04 -11.15
N LEU A 185 -19.16 25.21 -10.17
CA LEU A 185 -19.53 24.18 -9.20
C LEU A 185 -20.13 22.94 -9.87
N LYS A 186 -20.83 23.09 -11.00
CA LYS A 186 -21.35 21.93 -11.75
C LYS A 186 -20.28 21.14 -12.49
N ARG A 187 -19.08 21.69 -12.66
CA ARG A 187 -17.94 21.04 -13.31
C ARG A 187 -17.00 20.35 -12.33
N ILE A 188 -17.15 20.64 -11.04
CA ILE A 188 -16.37 19.99 -9.97
C ILE A 188 -16.70 18.50 -9.96
N ARG A 189 -15.67 17.68 -9.78
CA ARG A 189 -15.80 16.24 -9.50
C ARG A 189 -15.89 16.04 -8.00
N TYR A 190 -17.03 15.58 -7.54
CA TYR A 190 -17.29 15.24 -6.14
C TYR A 190 -16.98 13.77 -5.94
N ARG A 191 -16.12 13.44 -4.97
CA ARG A 191 -15.67 12.09 -4.73
C ARG A 191 -15.88 11.71 -3.30
N MET A 192 -16.29 10.47 -3.07
CA MET A 192 -16.34 9.85 -1.76
C MET A 192 -15.83 8.42 -1.83
N GLY A 193 -15.29 7.93 -0.72
CA GLY A 193 -14.81 6.57 -0.63
C GLY A 193 -14.80 6.08 0.80
N ALA A 194 -14.90 4.76 0.94
CA ALA A 194 -14.74 4.07 2.21
C ALA A 194 -14.06 2.74 1.97
N TYR A 195 -13.28 2.28 2.94
CA TYR A 195 -12.72 0.92 2.89
C TYR A 195 -12.61 0.30 4.27
N TYR A 196 -12.55 -1.01 4.25
CA TYR A 196 -12.29 -1.85 5.41
C TYR A 196 -11.19 -2.86 5.06
N SER A 197 -10.24 -3.06 5.97
CA SER A 197 -9.16 -4.03 5.80
C SER A 197 -8.94 -4.84 7.08
N THR A 198 -8.85 -6.17 6.92
CA THR A 198 -8.44 -7.05 8.01
C THR A 198 -6.91 -6.99 8.22
N PRO A 199 -6.41 -7.26 9.43
CA PRO A 199 -4.97 -7.34 9.67
C PRO A 199 -4.35 -8.53 8.96
N TYR A 200 -3.10 -8.38 8.53
CA TYR A 200 -2.30 -9.50 8.02
C TYR A 200 -1.38 -10.11 9.08
N ASN A 201 -1.08 -9.37 10.16
CA ASN A 201 -0.22 -9.80 11.25
C ASN A 201 -1.03 -10.33 12.43
N LYS A 202 -0.48 -11.31 13.12
CA LYS A 202 -0.86 -11.68 14.47
C LYS A 202 0.19 -11.16 15.45
N VAL A 203 -0.24 -10.79 16.62
CA VAL A 203 0.60 -10.27 17.70
C VAL A 203 0.60 -11.26 18.84
N SER A 204 1.77 -11.58 19.36
CA SER A 204 1.91 -12.38 20.57
C SER A 204 1.42 -11.57 21.77
N TYR A 205 0.47 -12.10 22.50
CA TYR A 205 -0.07 -11.53 23.74
C TYR A 205 0.12 -12.52 24.88
N THR A 206 0.78 -12.05 25.92
CA THR A 206 0.91 -12.81 27.17
C THR A 206 -0.10 -12.22 28.15
N ASP A 207 -1.05 -13.05 28.58
CA ASP A 207 -2.06 -12.69 29.57
C ASP A 207 -1.34 -12.43 30.93
N PRO A 208 -1.49 -11.23 31.49
CA PRO A 208 -0.83 -10.87 32.75
C PRO A 208 -1.32 -11.69 33.94
N ASP A 209 -2.54 -12.23 33.91
CA ASP A 209 -3.15 -12.96 35.01
C ASP A 209 -2.79 -14.45 34.99
N THR A 210 -2.70 -15.04 33.80
CA THR A 210 -2.45 -16.48 33.64
C THR A 210 -1.05 -16.83 33.18
N GLY A 211 -0.27 -15.83 32.67
CA GLY A 211 1.03 -16.03 32.05
C GLY A 211 0.98 -16.78 30.72
N ALA A 212 -0.22 -17.11 30.21
CA ALA A 212 -0.39 -17.84 28.97
C ALA A 212 -0.14 -16.93 27.77
N THR A 213 0.71 -17.38 26.84
CA THR A 213 0.98 -16.66 25.58
C THR A 213 0.05 -17.17 24.49
N SER A 214 -0.66 -16.27 23.82
CA SER A 214 -1.55 -16.58 22.70
C SER A 214 -1.31 -15.60 21.55
N PHE A 215 -1.60 -16.03 20.31
CA PHE A 215 -1.57 -15.16 19.13
C PHE A 215 -2.92 -14.52 18.91
N GLN A 216 -2.95 -13.21 18.90
CA GLN A 216 -4.15 -12.41 18.66
C GLN A 216 -4.06 -11.70 17.30
N ASP A 217 -5.21 -11.52 16.63
CA ASP A 217 -5.27 -10.75 15.39
C ASP A 217 -4.79 -9.31 15.64
N GLY A 218 -3.99 -8.76 14.75
CA GLY A 218 -3.58 -7.38 14.76
C GLY A 218 -4.74 -6.40 14.59
N ALA A 219 -4.43 -5.13 14.37
CA ALA A 219 -5.43 -4.09 14.24
C ALA A 219 -6.11 -4.10 12.86
N ARG A 220 -7.43 -3.88 12.86
CA ARG A 220 -8.24 -3.65 11.67
C ARG A 220 -8.16 -2.20 11.26
N GLU A 221 -8.31 -1.92 9.97
CA GLU A 221 -8.22 -0.59 9.41
C GLU A 221 -9.52 -0.20 8.72
N TYR A 222 -10.06 0.96 9.07
CA TYR A 222 -11.23 1.58 8.46
C TYR A 222 -10.83 2.93 7.92
N GLY A 223 -11.22 3.25 6.70
CA GLY A 223 -10.95 4.55 6.12
C GLY A 223 -12.17 5.11 5.43
N VAL A 224 -12.39 6.41 5.61
CA VAL A 224 -13.36 7.19 4.85
C VAL A 224 -12.67 8.37 4.19
N SER A 225 -13.09 8.75 3.01
CA SER A 225 -12.49 9.85 2.26
C SER A 225 -13.53 10.68 1.52
N VAL A 226 -13.25 11.98 1.42
CA VAL A 226 -14.00 12.91 0.59
C VAL A 226 -13.01 13.72 -0.23
N GLY A 227 -13.32 13.97 -1.48
CA GLY A 227 -12.42 14.69 -2.38
C GLY A 227 -13.14 15.52 -3.44
N PHE A 228 -12.40 16.49 -3.97
CA PHE A 228 -12.86 17.41 -5.00
C PHE A 228 -11.82 17.43 -6.13
N GLY A 229 -12.29 17.24 -7.37
CA GLY A 229 -11.51 17.50 -8.57
C GLY A 229 -11.93 18.82 -9.18
N LEU A 230 -11.06 19.82 -9.08
CA LEU A 230 -11.28 21.19 -9.51
C LEU A 230 -10.70 21.39 -10.91
N PRO A 231 -11.52 21.52 -11.97
CA PRO A 231 -11.00 21.78 -13.31
C PRO A 231 -10.39 23.18 -13.38
N MET A 232 -9.17 23.28 -13.92
CA MET A 232 -8.51 24.58 -14.08
C MET A 232 -9.02 25.31 -15.31
N PHE A 233 -9.03 26.64 -15.23
CA PHE A 233 -9.43 27.51 -16.34
C PHE A 233 -8.46 27.35 -17.52
N GLN A 234 -9.01 27.29 -18.73
CA GLN A 234 -8.28 27.26 -20.02
C GLN A 234 -7.38 26.07 -20.29
N SER A 235 -7.25 25.12 -19.36
CA SER A 235 -6.50 23.90 -19.55
C SER A 235 -7.36 22.67 -19.24
N LYS A 236 -6.95 21.50 -19.74
CA LYS A 236 -7.53 20.22 -19.31
C LYS A 236 -6.94 19.73 -18.00
N SER A 237 -6.18 20.56 -17.33
CA SER A 237 -5.54 20.29 -16.05
C SER A 237 -6.55 20.30 -14.91
N MET A 238 -6.26 19.55 -13.85
CA MET A 238 -7.16 19.39 -12.71
C MET A 238 -6.38 19.44 -11.40
N LEU A 239 -6.86 20.23 -10.46
CA LEU A 239 -6.41 20.23 -9.07
C LEU A 239 -7.30 19.26 -8.27
N ASN A 240 -6.68 18.24 -7.67
CA ASN A 240 -7.36 17.28 -6.83
C ASN A 240 -7.03 17.57 -5.36
N ILE A 241 -8.05 17.71 -4.52
CA ILE A 241 -7.91 17.89 -3.08
C ILE A 241 -8.75 16.82 -2.40
N SER A 242 -8.18 16.06 -1.47
CA SER A 242 -8.96 15.09 -0.70
C SER A 242 -8.51 15.02 0.74
N GLY A 243 -9.49 14.81 1.63
CA GLY A 243 -9.30 14.47 3.02
C GLY A 243 -9.66 13.01 3.27
N GLN A 244 -8.87 12.33 4.08
CA GLN A 244 -9.10 10.94 4.46
C GLN A 244 -8.92 10.81 5.97
N TYR A 245 -9.89 10.19 6.62
CA TYR A 245 -9.80 9.75 8.01
C TYR A 245 -9.62 8.23 8.04
N ILE A 246 -8.61 7.77 8.78
CA ILE A 246 -8.26 6.36 8.93
C ILE A 246 -8.24 6.05 10.41
N LYS A 247 -8.96 4.99 10.79
CA LYS A 247 -8.96 4.43 12.13
C LYS A 247 -8.35 3.04 12.10
N VAL A 248 -7.30 2.83 12.90
CA VAL A 248 -6.66 1.55 13.15
C VAL A 248 -7.11 1.06 14.52
N SER A 249 -7.94 0.02 14.55
CA SER A 249 -8.59 -0.45 15.78
C SER A 249 -8.24 -1.91 16.05
N PRO A 250 -7.50 -2.21 17.12
CA PRO A 250 -7.24 -3.57 17.55
C PRO A 250 -8.48 -4.19 18.19
N LYS A 251 -8.56 -5.54 18.15
CA LYS A 251 -9.63 -6.28 18.83
C LYS A 251 -9.44 -6.41 20.34
N PHE A 252 -8.20 -6.33 20.81
CA PHE A 252 -7.89 -6.51 22.22
C PHE A 252 -7.17 -5.30 22.82
N LYS A 253 -7.26 -5.13 24.13
CA LYS A 253 -6.82 -3.92 24.86
C LYS A 253 -5.30 -3.73 24.97
N GLY A 254 -4.51 -4.69 24.52
CA GLY A 254 -3.04 -4.62 24.59
C GLY A 254 -2.35 -3.89 23.43
N LEU A 255 -3.08 -3.56 22.36
CA LEU A 255 -2.56 -2.81 21.22
C LEU A 255 -3.06 -1.38 21.21
N MET A 256 -2.23 -0.49 20.66
CA MET A 256 -2.55 0.92 20.53
C MET A 256 -3.59 1.16 19.43
N GLU A 257 -4.62 1.94 19.74
CA GLU A 257 -5.57 2.46 18.76
C GLU A 257 -4.99 3.73 18.13
N GLU A 258 -5.04 3.83 16.81
CA GLU A 258 -4.47 4.95 16.07
C GLU A 258 -5.51 5.59 15.15
N ASN A 259 -5.48 6.92 15.09
CA ASN A 259 -6.35 7.71 14.23
C ASN A 259 -5.51 8.64 13.37
N TYR A 260 -5.70 8.58 12.05
CA TYR A 260 -4.95 9.41 11.09
C TYR A 260 -5.90 10.31 10.31
N LEU A 261 -5.54 11.57 10.22
CA LEU A 261 -6.11 12.51 9.25
C LEU A 261 -5.07 12.77 8.16
N ARG A 262 -5.40 12.43 6.91
CA ARG A 262 -4.53 12.63 5.76
C ARG A 262 -5.17 13.60 4.80
N ILE A 263 -4.42 14.62 4.39
CA ILE A 263 -4.81 15.56 3.33
C ILE A 263 -3.91 15.29 2.13
N ASN A 264 -4.52 15.08 0.96
CA ASN A 264 -3.79 14.89 -0.28
C ASN A 264 -4.13 16.01 -1.25
N ILE A 265 -3.10 16.61 -1.84
CA ILE A 265 -3.22 17.62 -2.89
C ILE A 265 -2.44 17.11 -4.09
N GLY A 266 -3.09 17.01 -5.23
CA GLY A 266 -2.50 16.53 -6.47
C GLY A 266 -2.87 17.41 -7.65
N LEU A 267 -1.92 17.64 -8.53
CA LEU A 267 -2.10 18.39 -9.75
C LEU A 267 -1.92 17.49 -10.96
N THR A 268 -2.95 17.39 -11.79
CA THR A 268 -2.90 16.64 -13.04
C THR A 268 -2.77 17.64 -14.18
N PHE A 269 -1.63 17.64 -14.84
CA PHE A 269 -1.41 18.43 -16.06
C PHE A 269 -1.85 17.62 -17.28
N ASN A 270 -2.61 18.27 -18.15
CA ASN A 270 -3.01 17.70 -19.43
C ASN A 270 -2.84 18.77 -20.52
N GLU A 271 -1.61 18.85 -21.01
CA GLU A 271 -1.22 19.79 -22.05
C GLU A 271 -1.06 19.06 -23.40
N ARG A 272 -1.42 19.73 -24.48
CA ARG A 272 -1.17 19.23 -25.82
C ARG A 272 0.27 19.61 -26.20
N TRP A 273 1.17 18.64 -26.22
CA TRP A 273 2.53 18.82 -26.72
C TRP A 273 2.48 18.82 -28.26
N PHE A 274 3.34 19.66 -28.90
CA PHE A 274 3.48 19.78 -30.37
C PHE A 274 2.32 20.48 -31.10
N MET A 275 1.58 21.37 -30.48
CA MET A 275 0.74 22.30 -31.24
C MET A 275 1.61 23.39 -31.88
N LYS A 276 1.59 23.48 -33.22
CA LYS A 276 2.11 24.65 -33.91
C LYS A 276 1.27 25.86 -33.51
N TRP A 277 1.91 26.87 -32.95
CA TRP A 277 1.30 28.19 -32.74
C TRP A 277 1.06 28.77 -34.12
N LYS A 278 -0.19 29.09 -34.48
CA LYS A 278 -0.47 29.96 -35.61
C LYS A 278 -0.21 31.38 -35.10
N VAL A 279 0.84 31.98 -35.62
CA VAL A 279 1.07 33.43 -35.51
C VAL A 279 0.26 34.04 -36.65
N ASP A 280 -0.86 34.70 -36.33
CA ASP A 280 -1.61 35.53 -37.28
C ASP A 280 -0.94 36.88 -37.35
#